data_fb9619e70c0c8b9ffcdf7790c6726afd
#
_entry.id   fb9619e70c0c8b9ffcdf7790c6726afd
#
_cell.length_a   1.000
_cell.length_b   1.000
_cell.length_c   1.000
_cell.angle_alpha   90.00
_cell.angle_beta   90.00
_cell.angle_gamma   90.00
#
_symmetry.space_group_name_H-M   'P 1'
#
loop_
_entity.id
_entity.type
_entity.pdbx_description
1 polymer ?
#
loop_
_entity_poly.entity_id
_entity_poly.type
_entity_poly.pdbx_seq_one_letter_code
_entity_poly.pdbx_strand_id
1 'polypeptide(L)'
;MLHVDVGGATLALLPERAAYLPAQRTLLVADVHVGKAASFRGLGVPVPGGTTDGTLARLAAALAASGATQLVVLGDFVHSARSYARATLEALTRWREAHPGLRVTLLRGNHDARAGDPPPGLDIESVDAPLRCGPLLLAHEPEPQPGAYVLAGHVHPCVVVGARGFDRLRLPCFHFGQRVGVLPAFGEFTGSHAMPRGEGDRVFAIADGCVHEV
;
A
#
# COMPACT_ATOMS: atom_id res chain seq x y z
N MET A 1 13.55 6.49 7.57
CA MET A 1 13.09 5.11 7.76
C MET A 1 13.17 4.74 9.23
N LEU A 2 12.15 4.07 9.76
CA LEU A 2 12.10 3.54 11.13
C LEU A 2 12.12 2.00 11.07
N HIS A 3 13.07 1.37 11.77
CA HIS A 3 13.14 -0.09 11.79
C HIS A 3 12.31 -0.67 12.94
N VAL A 4 11.54 -1.71 12.64
CA VAL A 4 10.68 -2.40 13.60
C VAL A 4 10.73 -3.91 13.39
N ASP A 5 10.74 -4.68 14.47
CA ASP A 5 10.64 -6.13 14.38
C ASP A 5 9.19 -6.56 14.52
N VAL A 6 8.71 -7.33 13.53
CA VAL A 6 7.33 -7.77 13.41
C VAL A 6 7.30 -9.18 12.85
N GLY A 7 6.64 -10.11 13.52
CA GLY A 7 6.42 -11.47 13.02
C GLY A 7 7.70 -12.25 12.66
N GLY A 8 8.81 -11.95 13.34
CA GLY A 8 10.11 -12.58 13.07
C GLY A 8 10.89 -11.96 11.90
N ALA A 9 10.43 -10.82 11.37
CA ALA A 9 11.14 -10.05 10.35
C ALA A 9 11.43 -8.64 10.85
N THR A 10 12.53 -8.05 10.39
CA THR A 10 12.80 -6.62 10.53
C THR A 10 12.25 -5.89 9.31
N LEU A 11 11.35 -4.94 9.54
CA LEU A 11 10.77 -4.03 8.55
C LEU A 11 11.39 -2.65 8.69
N ALA A 12 11.68 -1.99 7.58
CA ALA A 12 11.93 -0.55 7.55
C ALA A 12 10.65 0.15 7.08
N LEU A 13 10.04 0.95 7.94
CA LEU A 13 8.85 1.74 7.63
C LEU A 13 9.25 3.05 6.99
N LEU A 14 8.65 3.36 5.83
CA LEU A 14 8.93 4.56 5.05
C LEU A 14 7.78 5.58 5.18
N PRO A 15 8.08 6.89 5.22
CA PRO A 15 7.06 7.93 5.21
C PRO A 15 6.24 7.95 3.91
N GLU A 16 6.74 7.35 2.84
CA GLU A 16 6.03 7.12 1.58
C GLU A 16 4.88 6.11 1.70
N ARG A 17 4.51 5.68 2.91
CA ARG A 17 3.46 4.68 3.18
C ARG A 17 3.80 3.28 2.68
N ALA A 18 5.06 2.93 2.72
CA ALA A 18 5.58 1.64 2.30
C ALA A 18 6.37 0.97 3.43
N ALA A 19 6.42 -0.35 3.44
CA ALA A 19 7.28 -1.13 4.32
C ALA A 19 8.32 -1.86 3.48
N TYR A 20 9.57 -1.82 3.89
CA TYR A 20 10.65 -2.51 3.21
C TYR A 20 11.15 -3.69 4.05
N LEU A 21 11.29 -4.84 3.41
CA LEU A 21 11.89 -6.07 3.96
C LEU A 21 13.33 -6.17 3.46
N PRO A 22 14.35 -5.76 4.23
CA PRO A 22 15.74 -5.74 3.79
C PRO A 22 16.28 -7.12 3.40
N ALA A 23 15.94 -8.15 4.19
CA ALA A 23 16.42 -9.52 3.95
C ALA A 23 15.94 -10.11 2.61
N GLN A 24 14.76 -9.70 2.13
CA GLN A 24 14.17 -10.12 0.87
C GLN A 24 14.34 -9.07 -0.23
N ARG A 25 14.91 -7.90 0.06
CA ARG A 25 15.01 -6.74 -0.82
C ARG A 25 13.66 -6.37 -1.45
N THR A 26 12.58 -6.49 -0.68
CA THR A 26 11.19 -6.37 -1.13
C THR A 26 10.54 -5.15 -0.52
N LEU A 27 10.01 -4.26 -1.36
CA LEU A 27 9.14 -3.17 -0.95
C LEU A 27 7.69 -3.65 -0.95
N LEU A 28 6.97 -3.38 0.13
CA LEU A 28 5.56 -3.72 0.32
C LEU A 28 4.73 -2.43 0.32
N VAL A 29 3.69 -2.39 -0.49
CA VAL A 29 2.67 -1.33 -0.50
C VAL A 29 1.29 -1.96 -0.53
N ALA A 30 0.26 -1.26 -0.06
CA ALA A 30 -1.12 -1.73 -0.08
C ALA A 30 -2.05 -0.65 -0.64
N ASP A 31 -3.15 -1.04 -1.26
CA ASP A 31 -4.25 -0.15 -1.63
C ASP A 31 -3.75 1.06 -2.46
N VAL A 32 -3.07 0.77 -3.55
CA VAL A 32 -2.45 1.79 -4.43
C VAL A 32 -3.54 2.56 -5.19
N HIS A 33 -4.61 1.87 -5.57
CA HIS A 33 -5.78 2.43 -6.24
C HIS A 33 -5.44 3.34 -7.43
N VAL A 34 -4.46 2.93 -8.24
CA VAL A 34 -4.09 3.67 -9.46
C VAL A 34 -5.32 3.91 -10.33
N GLY A 35 -5.42 5.10 -10.90
CA GLY A 35 -6.54 5.47 -11.76
C GLY A 35 -7.89 5.70 -11.06
N LYS A 36 -7.95 5.68 -9.72
CA LYS A 36 -9.20 5.91 -8.97
C LYS A 36 -9.84 7.24 -9.33
N ALA A 37 -9.08 8.32 -9.39
CA ALA A 37 -9.60 9.62 -9.79
C ALA A 37 -10.11 9.64 -11.25
N ALA A 38 -9.47 8.91 -12.15
CA ALA A 38 -9.97 8.76 -13.52
C ALA A 38 -11.31 8.01 -13.55
N SER A 39 -11.45 6.96 -12.75
CA SER A 39 -12.70 6.22 -12.57
C SER A 39 -13.85 7.14 -12.09
N PHE A 40 -13.60 7.97 -11.08
CA PHE A 40 -14.60 8.91 -10.55
C PHE A 40 -14.96 10.01 -11.54
N ARG A 41 -13.97 10.58 -12.26
CA ARG A 41 -14.25 11.55 -13.34
C ARG A 41 -15.11 10.94 -14.46
N GLY A 42 -14.86 9.67 -14.80
CA GLY A 42 -15.70 8.93 -15.75
C GLY A 42 -17.16 8.76 -15.30
N LEU A 43 -17.43 8.94 -14.00
CA LEU A 43 -18.78 8.94 -13.40
C LEU A 43 -19.33 10.36 -13.20
N GLY A 44 -18.67 11.40 -13.72
CA GLY A 44 -19.09 12.79 -13.58
C GLY A 44 -18.74 13.45 -12.23
N VAL A 45 -17.96 12.77 -11.36
CA VAL A 45 -17.54 13.34 -10.09
C VAL A 45 -16.31 14.23 -10.31
N PRO A 46 -16.32 15.52 -9.92
CA PRO A 46 -15.16 16.39 -10.05
C PRO A 46 -14.07 15.97 -9.04
N VAL A 47 -12.96 15.44 -9.55
CA VAL A 47 -11.81 15.02 -8.75
C VAL A 47 -10.55 15.68 -9.29
N PRO A 48 -9.62 16.15 -8.43
CA PRO A 48 -8.36 16.73 -8.87
C PRO A 48 -7.59 15.84 -9.86
N GLY A 49 -6.93 16.47 -10.83
CA GLY A 49 -5.99 15.79 -11.73
C GLY A 49 -4.68 15.44 -11.02
N GLY A 50 -3.84 14.59 -11.66
CA GLY A 50 -2.47 14.34 -11.21
C GLY A 50 -2.30 13.29 -10.11
N THR A 51 -3.37 12.76 -9.53
CA THR A 51 -3.28 11.77 -8.43
C THR A 51 -2.58 10.46 -8.84
N THR A 52 -2.72 10.03 -10.08
CA THR A 52 -2.00 8.85 -10.60
C THR A 52 -0.50 9.13 -10.68
N ASP A 53 -0.11 10.27 -11.24
CA ASP A 53 1.30 10.65 -11.37
C ASP A 53 1.94 10.87 -9.98
N GLY A 54 1.23 11.51 -9.04
CA GLY A 54 1.66 11.67 -7.66
C GLY A 54 1.87 10.33 -6.94
N THR A 55 0.94 9.37 -7.11
CA THR A 55 1.06 8.02 -6.55
C THR A 55 2.28 7.28 -7.13
N LEU A 56 2.48 7.34 -8.45
CA LEU A 56 3.62 6.69 -9.12
C LEU A 56 4.96 7.37 -8.78
N ALA A 57 4.99 8.69 -8.63
CA ALA A 57 6.18 9.42 -8.17
C ALA A 57 6.57 9.02 -6.74
N ARG A 58 5.59 8.89 -5.82
CA ARG A 58 5.83 8.39 -4.46
C ARG A 58 6.36 6.96 -4.47
N LEU A 59 5.84 6.10 -5.36
CA LEU A 59 6.33 4.74 -5.49
C LEU A 59 7.78 4.69 -5.96
N ALA A 60 8.14 5.53 -6.93
CA ALA A 60 9.52 5.69 -7.39
C ALA A 60 10.44 6.19 -6.26
N ALA A 61 9.99 7.16 -5.46
CA ALA A 61 10.73 7.66 -4.29
C ALA A 61 10.96 6.55 -3.25
N ALA A 62 9.94 5.76 -2.92
CA ALA A 62 10.05 4.63 -1.98
C ALA A 62 11.02 3.55 -2.49
N LEU A 63 10.99 3.24 -3.78
CA LEU A 63 11.94 2.31 -4.42
C LEU A 63 13.38 2.84 -4.36
N ALA A 64 13.60 4.11 -4.68
CA ALA A 64 14.91 4.74 -4.60
C ALA A 64 15.45 4.78 -3.17
N ALA A 65 14.60 5.10 -2.19
CA ALA A 65 14.98 5.16 -0.78
C ALA A 65 15.32 3.78 -0.19
N SER A 66 14.62 2.72 -0.62
CA SER A 66 14.82 1.35 -0.10
C SER A 66 15.89 0.57 -0.85
N GLY A 67 16.16 0.87 -2.12
CA GLY A 67 16.98 0.03 -3.00
C GLY A 67 16.36 -1.35 -3.25
N ALA A 68 15.04 -1.47 -3.14
CA ALA A 68 14.32 -2.71 -3.38
C ALA A 68 14.46 -3.17 -4.83
N THR A 69 14.56 -4.48 -5.02
CA THR A 69 14.58 -5.13 -6.35
C THR A 69 13.27 -5.85 -6.65
N GLN A 70 12.39 -5.90 -5.65
CA GLN A 70 11.05 -6.47 -5.75
C GLN A 70 10.03 -5.52 -5.13
N LEU A 71 8.87 -5.43 -5.77
CA LEU A 71 7.70 -4.73 -5.26
C LEU A 71 6.56 -5.73 -5.13
N VAL A 72 5.96 -5.80 -3.95
CA VAL A 72 4.72 -6.57 -3.76
C VAL A 72 3.60 -5.60 -3.36
N VAL A 73 2.54 -5.62 -4.14
CA VAL A 73 1.31 -4.86 -3.85
C VAL A 73 0.34 -5.79 -3.12
N LEU A 74 -0.02 -5.42 -1.89
CA LEU A 74 -0.94 -6.17 -1.03
C LEU A 74 -2.40 -5.88 -1.40
N GLY A 75 -2.75 -6.08 -2.65
CA GLY A 75 -4.07 -5.88 -3.20
C GLY A 75 -4.47 -4.44 -3.50
N ASP A 76 -5.60 -4.34 -4.19
CA ASP A 76 -6.22 -3.07 -4.59
C ASP A 76 -5.26 -2.15 -5.34
N PHE A 77 -4.56 -2.74 -6.33
CA PHE A 77 -3.70 -1.99 -7.24
C PHE A 77 -4.49 -0.98 -8.05
N VAL A 78 -5.65 -1.39 -8.58
CA VAL A 78 -6.60 -0.52 -9.26
C VAL A 78 -7.93 -0.44 -8.50
N HIS A 79 -8.73 0.60 -8.76
CA HIS A 79 -10.02 0.77 -8.11
C HIS A 79 -11.17 0.04 -8.83
N SER A 80 -11.11 -0.03 -10.16
CA SER A 80 -12.13 -0.65 -11.02
C SER A 80 -11.58 -0.82 -12.43
N ALA A 81 -12.27 -1.54 -13.30
CA ALA A 81 -11.91 -1.66 -14.72
C ALA A 81 -11.77 -0.29 -15.43
N ARG A 82 -12.53 0.74 -15.01
CA ARG A 82 -12.40 2.12 -15.53
C ARG A 82 -11.08 2.78 -15.16
N SER A 83 -10.37 2.27 -14.16
CA SER A 83 -9.04 2.76 -13.80
C SER A 83 -8.00 2.50 -14.88
N TYR A 84 -8.21 1.50 -15.75
CA TYR A 84 -7.38 1.24 -16.94
C TYR A 84 -7.68 2.19 -18.11
N ALA A 85 -8.12 3.41 -17.82
CA ALA A 85 -8.23 4.45 -18.84
C ALA A 85 -6.87 4.70 -19.51
N ARG A 86 -6.91 5.14 -20.79
CA ARG A 86 -5.71 5.35 -21.62
C ARG A 86 -4.61 6.15 -20.90
N ALA A 87 -4.95 7.27 -20.29
CA ALA A 87 -3.97 8.10 -19.57
C ALA A 87 -3.32 7.38 -18.38
N THR A 88 -4.07 6.52 -17.66
CA THR A 88 -3.54 5.71 -16.57
C THR A 88 -2.58 4.65 -17.09
N LEU A 89 -2.95 3.96 -18.18
CA LEU A 89 -2.09 2.96 -18.81
C LEU A 89 -0.78 3.58 -19.33
N GLU A 90 -0.86 4.73 -20.00
CA GLU A 90 0.32 5.46 -20.47
C GLU A 90 1.24 5.86 -19.29
N ALA A 91 0.68 6.29 -18.16
CA ALA A 91 1.47 6.61 -16.96
C ALA A 91 2.13 5.36 -16.36
N LEU A 92 1.40 4.26 -16.25
CA LEU A 92 1.92 2.97 -15.78
C LEU A 92 3.02 2.43 -16.69
N THR A 93 2.85 2.51 -18.01
CA THR A 93 3.86 2.08 -18.99
C THR A 93 5.15 2.86 -18.81
N ARG A 94 5.07 4.20 -18.79
CA ARG A 94 6.25 5.04 -18.52
C ARG A 94 6.94 4.70 -17.20
N TRP A 95 6.15 4.46 -16.16
CA TRP A 95 6.70 4.08 -14.86
C TRP A 95 7.41 2.72 -14.91
N ARG A 96 6.84 1.72 -15.60
CA ARG A 96 7.49 0.41 -15.80
C ARG A 96 8.79 0.51 -16.61
N GLU A 97 8.79 1.28 -17.69
CA GLU A 97 9.97 1.53 -18.52
C GLU A 97 11.10 2.19 -17.73
N ALA A 98 10.77 3.04 -16.76
CA ALA A 98 11.75 3.65 -15.85
C ALA A 98 12.31 2.67 -14.79
N HIS A 99 11.71 1.49 -14.61
CA HIS A 99 12.12 0.47 -13.63
C HIS A 99 12.28 -0.92 -14.27
N PRO A 100 13.17 -1.11 -15.28
CA PRO A 100 13.20 -2.33 -16.11
C PRO A 100 13.65 -3.58 -15.37
N GLY A 101 14.37 -3.44 -14.25
CA GLY A 101 14.85 -4.58 -13.45
C GLY A 101 13.97 -4.91 -12.25
N LEU A 102 12.90 -4.14 -12.03
CA LEU A 102 12.03 -4.34 -10.87
C LEU A 102 11.06 -5.49 -11.12
N ARG A 103 11.07 -6.51 -10.25
CA ARG A 103 10.02 -7.52 -10.22
C ARG A 103 8.80 -6.97 -9.50
N VAL A 104 7.62 -7.03 -10.11
CA VAL A 104 6.37 -6.53 -9.53
C VAL A 104 5.38 -7.67 -9.41
N THR A 105 4.92 -7.91 -8.18
CA THR A 105 3.88 -8.91 -7.88
C THR A 105 2.67 -8.22 -7.26
N LEU A 106 1.49 -8.50 -7.80
CA LEU A 106 0.20 -8.07 -7.26
C LEU A 106 -0.48 -9.26 -6.57
N LEU A 107 -0.69 -9.18 -5.26
CA LEU A 107 -1.70 -10.03 -4.63
C LEU A 107 -3.06 -9.44 -4.95
N ARG A 108 -3.95 -10.24 -5.55
CA ARG A 108 -5.28 -9.72 -5.92
C ARG A 108 -6.07 -9.31 -4.69
N GLY A 109 -6.49 -8.04 -4.66
CA GLY A 109 -7.49 -7.54 -3.73
C GLY A 109 -8.90 -7.66 -4.30
N ASN A 110 -9.90 -7.30 -3.51
CA ASN A 110 -11.30 -7.38 -3.91
C ASN A 110 -11.66 -6.40 -5.06
N HIS A 111 -10.93 -5.28 -5.19
CA HIS A 111 -11.08 -4.37 -6.33
C HIS A 111 -10.44 -4.94 -7.59
N ASP A 112 -9.26 -5.56 -7.49
CA ASP A 112 -8.56 -6.18 -8.62
C ASP A 112 -9.35 -7.36 -9.19
N ALA A 113 -9.93 -8.19 -8.32
CA ALA A 113 -10.77 -9.32 -8.73
C ALA A 113 -11.98 -8.87 -9.60
N ARG A 114 -12.48 -7.66 -9.39
CA ARG A 114 -13.58 -7.08 -10.18
C ARG A 114 -13.10 -6.31 -11.41
N ALA A 115 -11.90 -5.75 -11.35
CA ALA A 115 -11.32 -4.94 -12.42
C ALA A 115 -10.65 -5.77 -13.51
N GLY A 116 -10.19 -6.96 -13.17
CA GLY A 116 -9.30 -7.79 -13.97
C GLY A 116 -7.83 -7.47 -13.74
N ASP A 117 -6.96 -8.41 -14.11
CA ASP A 117 -5.52 -8.27 -13.96
C ASP A 117 -4.95 -7.10 -14.79
N PRO A 118 -3.81 -6.53 -14.37
CA PRO A 118 -3.08 -5.56 -15.19
C PRO A 118 -2.75 -6.13 -16.58
N PRO A 119 -2.81 -5.29 -17.63
CA PRO A 119 -2.44 -5.73 -18.97
C PRO A 119 -1.03 -6.35 -19.02
N PRO A 120 -0.81 -7.41 -19.82
CA PRO A 120 0.48 -8.12 -19.89
C PRO A 120 1.68 -7.23 -20.18
N GLY A 121 1.49 -6.15 -20.95
CA GLY A 121 2.56 -5.18 -21.26
C GLY A 121 3.10 -4.39 -20.07
N LEU A 122 2.46 -4.47 -18.89
CA LEU A 122 2.98 -3.87 -17.65
C LEU A 122 3.93 -4.78 -16.88
N ASP A 123 4.09 -6.04 -17.28
CA ASP A 123 4.97 -7.01 -16.61
C ASP A 123 4.76 -7.03 -15.09
N ILE A 124 3.50 -7.20 -14.68
CA ILE A 124 3.05 -7.35 -13.29
C ILE A 124 2.48 -8.75 -13.13
N GLU A 125 3.12 -9.56 -12.31
CA GLU A 125 2.64 -10.89 -11.98
C GLU A 125 1.49 -10.81 -10.98
N SER A 126 0.30 -11.31 -11.33
CA SER A 126 -0.86 -11.37 -10.43
C SER A 126 -1.00 -12.74 -9.80
N VAL A 127 -1.04 -12.79 -8.48
CA VAL A 127 -1.17 -14.03 -7.69
C VAL A 127 -2.30 -13.92 -6.68
N ASP A 128 -2.82 -15.06 -6.24
CA ASP A 128 -3.81 -15.11 -5.18
C ASP A 128 -3.12 -15.12 -3.79
N ALA A 129 -3.78 -14.51 -2.80
CA ALA A 129 -3.31 -14.52 -1.43
C ALA A 129 -3.55 -15.91 -0.76
N PRO A 130 -2.76 -16.30 0.26
CA PRO A 130 -1.60 -15.60 0.79
C PRO A 130 -0.30 -15.93 0.06
N LEU A 131 0.63 -14.96 0.01
CA LEU A 131 1.98 -15.13 -0.49
C LEU A 131 2.99 -15.17 0.67
N ARG A 132 3.86 -16.16 0.74
CA ARG A 132 4.92 -16.19 1.74
C ARG A 132 6.10 -15.32 1.32
N CYS A 133 6.55 -14.45 2.23
CA CYS A 133 7.73 -13.62 2.06
C CYS A 133 8.60 -13.67 3.34
N GLY A 134 9.64 -14.46 3.33
CA GLY A 134 10.42 -14.77 4.54
C GLY A 134 9.54 -15.40 5.62
N PRO A 135 9.57 -14.91 6.87
CA PRO A 135 8.74 -15.42 7.96
C PRO A 135 7.27 -14.95 7.88
N LEU A 136 6.97 -13.97 7.03
CA LEU A 136 5.66 -13.35 6.94
C LEU A 136 4.77 -14.01 5.89
N LEU A 137 3.46 -13.93 6.10
CA LEU A 137 2.45 -14.14 5.07
C LEU A 137 1.90 -12.80 4.63
N LEU A 138 1.87 -12.58 3.33
CA LEU A 138 1.33 -11.38 2.70
C LEU A 138 -0.07 -11.69 2.19
N ALA A 139 -1.03 -10.82 2.50
CA ALA A 139 -2.42 -10.95 2.07
C ALA A 139 -3.00 -9.57 1.75
N HIS A 140 -4.18 -9.52 1.11
CA HIS A 140 -4.93 -8.28 1.00
C HIS A 140 -5.74 -8.04 2.27
N GLU A 141 -6.52 -9.02 2.70
CA GLU A 141 -7.38 -8.91 3.87
C GLU A 141 -6.62 -9.29 5.16
N PRO A 142 -6.84 -8.56 6.28
CA PRO A 142 -6.09 -8.75 7.52
C PRO A 142 -6.65 -9.90 8.38
N GLU A 143 -6.73 -11.09 7.81
CA GLU A 143 -7.20 -12.28 8.50
C GLU A 143 -6.04 -13.06 9.14
N PRO A 144 -6.10 -13.35 10.45
CA PRO A 144 -5.07 -14.13 11.13
C PRO A 144 -4.96 -15.54 10.55
N GLN A 145 -3.73 -15.99 10.28
CA GLN A 145 -3.44 -17.35 9.82
C GLN A 145 -2.72 -18.17 10.91
N PRO A 146 -3.04 -19.46 11.07
CA PRO A 146 -2.35 -20.32 12.03
C PRO A 146 -0.84 -20.39 11.75
N GLY A 147 -0.02 -20.19 12.80
CA GLY A 147 1.42 -20.38 12.74
C GLY A 147 2.20 -19.33 11.92
N ALA A 148 1.57 -18.22 11.55
CA ALA A 148 2.22 -17.16 10.79
C ALA A 148 1.75 -15.78 11.23
N TYR A 149 2.61 -14.78 10.99
CA TYR A 149 2.25 -13.37 11.09
C TYR A 149 1.84 -12.87 9.70
N VAL A 150 0.66 -12.24 9.63
CA VAL A 150 0.10 -11.73 8.37
C VAL A 150 0.38 -10.24 8.24
N LEU A 151 0.88 -9.80 7.08
CA LEU A 151 0.88 -8.39 6.67
C LEU A 151 -0.18 -8.18 5.60
N ALA A 152 -1.04 -7.19 5.78
CA ALA A 152 -2.18 -6.94 4.90
C ALA A 152 -2.40 -5.44 4.62
N GLY A 153 -3.32 -5.16 3.71
CA GLY A 153 -3.88 -3.84 3.38
C GLY A 153 -5.35 -3.73 3.75
N HIS A 154 -6.17 -3.30 2.79
CA HIS A 154 -7.63 -3.27 2.78
C HIS A 154 -8.29 -2.26 3.73
N VAL A 155 -7.86 -2.16 4.98
CA VAL A 155 -8.52 -1.36 6.03
C VAL A 155 -8.22 0.13 5.92
N HIS A 156 -7.09 0.52 5.30
CA HIS A 156 -6.61 1.90 5.24
C HIS A 156 -6.44 2.54 6.65
N PRO A 157 -5.61 1.98 7.54
CA PRO A 157 -5.52 2.40 8.92
C PRO A 157 -5.08 3.86 9.06
N CYS A 158 -5.69 4.57 10.00
CA CYS A 158 -5.27 5.90 10.43
C CYS A 158 -5.36 6.07 11.94
N VAL A 159 -4.53 6.95 12.49
CA VAL A 159 -4.71 7.51 13.82
C VAL A 159 -5.39 8.86 13.72
N VAL A 160 -6.21 9.17 14.72
CA VAL A 160 -6.88 10.47 14.84
C VAL A 160 -6.17 11.26 15.92
N VAL A 161 -5.50 12.33 15.54
CA VAL A 161 -4.84 13.26 16.47
C VAL A 161 -5.63 14.57 16.50
N GLY A 162 -5.70 15.20 17.68
CA GLY A 162 -6.38 16.49 17.85
C GLY A 162 -6.82 16.73 19.28
N ALA A 163 -6.99 18.00 19.66
CA ALA A 163 -7.51 18.40 20.95
C ALA A 163 -9.06 18.35 20.97
N ARG A 164 -9.65 18.25 22.18
CA ARG A 164 -11.11 18.33 22.34
C ARG A 164 -11.64 19.64 21.78
N GLY A 165 -12.50 19.53 20.74
CA GLY A 165 -13.29 20.65 20.25
C GLY A 165 -12.97 21.13 18.83
N PHE A 166 -11.74 21.02 18.33
CA PHE A 166 -11.36 21.53 17.01
C PHE A 166 -10.28 20.63 16.36
N ASP A 167 -10.25 20.60 15.03
CA ASP A 167 -9.21 20.02 14.17
C ASP A 167 -8.78 18.59 14.50
N ARG A 168 -9.60 17.64 14.10
CA ARG A 168 -9.21 16.23 14.10
C ARG A 168 -8.46 15.92 12.80
N LEU A 169 -7.16 15.71 12.90
CA LEU A 169 -6.33 15.26 11.81
C LEU A 169 -6.29 13.73 11.76
N ARG A 170 -6.53 13.16 10.58
CA ARG A 170 -6.36 11.73 10.33
C ARG A 170 -5.02 11.50 9.67
N LEU A 171 -4.12 10.83 10.36
CA LEU A 171 -2.79 10.48 9.86
C LEU A 171 -2.78 9.01 9.43
N PRO A 172 -2.35 8.68 8.20
CA PRO A 172 -2.15 7.30 7.81
C PRO A 172 -1.13 6.66 8.74
N CYS A 173 -1.33 5.38 9.07
CA CYS A 173 -0.43 4.68 9.99
C CYS A 173 -0.22 3.22 9.59
N PHE A 174 0.90 2.65 10.02
CA PHE A 174 1.07 1.22 10.13
C PHE A 174 0.49 0.77 11.48
N HIS A 175 -0.27 -0.31 11.47
CA HIS A 175 -0.86 -0.88 12.68
C HIS A 175 -0.43 -2.33 12.81
N PHE A 176 0.33 -2.65 13.85
CA PHE A 176 0.84 -4.00 14.09
C PHE A 176 0.24 -4.56 15.38
N GLY A 177 -0.68 -5.51 15.22
CA GLY A 177 -1.23 -6.32 16.31
C GLY A 177 -0.39 -7.57 16.56
N GLN A 178 -0.88 -8.44 17.42
CA GLN A 178 -0.15 -9.66 17.84
C GLN A 178 0.08 -10.67 16.69
N ARG A 179 -0.83 -10.77 15.73
CA ARG A 179 -0.81 -11.77 14.65
C ARG A 179 -0.96 -11.18 13.25
N VAL A 180 -1.40 -9.94 13.18
CA VAL A 180 -1.69 -9.24 11.91
C VAL A 180 -1.16 -7.83 11.98
N GLY A 181 -0.46 -7.42 10.94
CA GLY A 181 -0.09 -6.03 10.68
C GLY A 181 -0.83 -5.50 9.47
N VAL A 182 -1.25 -4.25 9.52
CA VAL A 182 -1.96 -3.57 8.44
C VAL A 182 -1.15 -2.36 7.99
N LEU A 183 -0.89 -2.31 6.68
CA LEU A 183 -0.19 -1.21 6.04
C LEU A 183 -1.15 -0.04 5.74
N PRO A 184 -0.67 1.20 5.77
CA PRO A 184 -1.48 2.34 5.33
C PRO A 184 -1.79 2.23 3.83
N ALA A 185 -2.95 2.75 3.42
CA ALA A 185 -3.26 2.87 2.01
C ALA A 185 -2.21 3.76 1.31
N PHE A 186 -1.63 3.24 0.24
CA PHE A 186 -0.58 3.92 -0.50
C PHE A 186 -1.11 5.04 -1.39
N GLY A 187 -2.29 4.84 -1.99
CA GLY A 187 -2.90 5.78 -2.93
C GLY A 187 -3.19 7.15 -2.31
N GLU A 188 -3.19 8.21 -3.13
CA GLU A 188 -3.49 9.57 -2.66
C GLU A 188 -4.97 9.80 -2.40
N PHE A 189 -5.82 9.22 -3.22
CA PHE A 189 -7.26 9.41 -3.17
C PHE A 189 -7.95 8.20 -2.51
N THR A 190 -7.55 7.89 -1.25
CA THR A 190 -8.10 6.78 -0.47
C THR A 190 -8.80 7.31 0.78
N GLY A 191 -9.87 6.64 1.22
CA GLY A 191 -10.43 6.83 2.54
C GLY A 191 -9.47 6.39 3.64
N SER A 192 -9.86 6.56 4.89
CA SER A 192 -9.10 6.07 6.05
C SER A 192 -10.02 5.60 7.16
N HIS A 193 -9.60 4.56 7.88
CA HIS A 193 -10.35 3.98 9.00
C HIS A 193 -9.52 4.05 10.29
N ALA A 194 -10.12 4.62 11.35
CA ALA A 194 -9.49 4.63 12.67
C ALA A 194 -9.66 3.25 13.31
N MET A 195 -8.59 2.47 13.33
CA MET A 195 -8.61 1.15 13.95
C MET A 195 -8.61 1.27 15.47
N PRO A 196 -9.39 0.43 16.19
CA PRO A 196 -9.24 0.30 17.63
C PRO A 196 -7.88 -0.29 17.96
N ARG A 197 -7.26 0.17 19.05
CA ARG A 197 -6.00 -0.39 19.55
C ARG A 197 -6.29 -1.49 20.54
N GLY A 198 -5.76 -2.68 20.28
CA GLY A 198 -5.71 -3.78 21.23
C GLY A 198 -4.53 -3.65 22.18
N GLU A 199 -4.53 -4.47 23.23
CA GLU A 199 -3.38 -4.58 24.13
C GLU A 199 -2.16 -5.14 23.39
N GLY A 200 -1.03 -4.44 23.48
CA GLY A 200 0.20 -4.79 22.80
C GLY A 200 0.31 -4.36 21.34
N ASP A 201 -0.70 -3.69 20.80
CA ASP A 201 -0.63 -3.14 19.44
C ASP A 201 0.38 -1.99 19.36
N ARG A 202 1.20 -2.04 18.32
CA ARG A 202 2.15 -0.97 17.98
C ARG A 202 1.64 -0.21 16.76
N VAL A 203 1.54 1.10 16.89
CA VAL A 203 1.00 1.95 15.82
C VAL A 203 2.03 3.02 15.46
N PHE A 204 2.26 3.20 14.16
CA PHE A 204 3.25 4.12 13.64
C PHE A 204 2.58 5.09 12.66
N ALA A 205 2.37 6.32 13.11
CA ALA A 205 1.77 7.38 12.34
C ALA A 205 2.77 7.99 11.34
N ILE A 206 2.27 8.44 10.21
CA ILE A 206 3.05 9.15 9.19
C ILE A 206 2.64 10.61 9.22
N ALA A 207 3.58 11.49 9.56
CA ALA A 207 3.41 12.93 9.57
C ALA A 207 4.75 13.63 9.22
N ASP A 208 4.68 14.79 8.59
CA ASP A 208 5.83 15.65 8.30
C ASP A 208 7.01 14.95 7.64
N GLY A 209 6.73 13.99 6.74
CA GLY A 209 7.76 13.20 6.07
C GLY A 209 8.51 12.22 6.98
N CYS A 210 7.96 11.91 8.16
CA CYS A 210 8.52 11.00 9.15
C CYS A 210 7.51 9.93 9.60
N VAL A 211 8.04 8.85 10.17
CA VAL A 211 7.26 7.80 10.83
C VAL A 211 7.48 7.90 12.33
N HIS A 212 6.41 7.98 13.10
CA HIS A 212 6.41 8.18 14.55
C HIS A 212 5.64 7.06 15.25
N GLU A 213 6.22 6.40 16.24
CA GLU A 213 5.48 5.49 17.10
C GLU A 213 4.57 6.32 18.05
N VAL A 214 3.29 5.92 18.17
CA VAL A 214 2.26 6.69 18.88
C VAL A 214 1.47 5.84 19.85
#